data_5bb74a0f98771f1c90c076fb8e3a82d9
#
_entry.id   5bb74a0f98771f1c90c076fb8e3a82d9
#
_cell.length_a   1.000
_cell.length_b   1.000
_cell.length_c   1.000
_cell.angle_alpha   90.00
_cell.angle_beta   90.00
_cell.angle_gamma   90.00
#
_symmetry.space_group_name_H-M   'P 1'
#
loop_
_entity.id
_entity.type
_entity.pdbx_description
1 polymer ?
#
loop_
_entity_poly.entity_id
_entity_poly.type
_entity_poly.pdbx_seq_one_letter_code
_entity_poly.pdbx_strand_id
1 'polypeptide(L)'
;MKQLSTVIMAAAVLVLLGSAAAASATAINKSCVTGSAGAAVSIGYGGASAGAGAGVSLGGADAYRMGACPRAEEIVRAAVERAVAADPRMAASLLRLHFHDCFVNGCDGSVLLDDKAPFFVGEKTAGPNANSLRGFEVVDAIKAELEKACPETVSCADVLAIAARDSVVASGGPSWQVEVGRKDSRTASLQGANNNLPAPTSGVATLVQKFRNVGLSAKDMVALSGAHTIGKARCTTFSARLAGVGVSASGALGDLAFLQSLQQLCAGSAGSALAHLDLATPATFDNQYYINLLSGDGLLPSDQALASSAGVAASGLDDVAGLVAAYAFDASLFFDDFASSMLRMGRLAPGAGTAGEVRRNCRVVN
;
A
#
# COMPACT_ATOMS: atom_id res chain seq x y z
N MET A 1 -62.04 -22.27 16.47
CA MET A 1 -62.37 -23.57 15.82
C MET A 1 -61.30 -23.79 14.76
N LYS A 2 -60.52 -24.90 14.96
CA LYS A 2 -59.88 -25.78 13.95
C LYS A 2 -58.90 -25.13 12.97
N GLN A 3 -57.67 -25.60 12.70
CA GLN A 3 -56.96 -26.84 13.10
C GLN A 3 -55.48 -26.63 12.87
N LEU A 4 -54.71 -27.17 13.73
CA LEU A 4 -53.35 -27.61 13.64
C LEU A 4 -53.04 -28.38 12.35
N SER A 5 -51.89 -28.20 11.76
CA SER A 5 -51.20 -29.25 11.01
C SER A 5 -49.68 -29.11 11.17
N THR A 6 -49.18 -30.05 11.94
CA THR A 6 -47.76 -30.37 12.18
C THR A 6 -47.24 -31.18 10.99
N VAL A 7 -46.12 -30.83 10.42
CA VAL A 7 -45.34 -31.74 9.57
C VAL A 7 -43.93 -31.86 10.13
N ILE A 8 -43.71 -33.06 10.67
CA ILE A 8 -42.39 -33.59 11.08
C ILE A 8 -41.68 -34.06 9.81
N MET A 9 -40.47 -33.65 9.60
CA MET A 9 -39.58 -34.31 8.65
C MET A 9 -38.34 -34.80 9.35
N ALA A 10 -38.12 -36.11 9.19
CA ALA A 10 -37.15 -36.94 9.86
C ALA A 10 -35.73 -36.70 9.35
N ALA A 11 -34.80 -36.84 10.30
CA ALA A 11 -33.37 -36.98 10.06
C ALA A 11 -33.05 -38.30 9.35
N ALA A 12 -32.22 -38.25 8.31
CA ALA A 12 -31.51 -39.42 7.79
C ALA A 12 -30.00 -39.23 8.03
N VAL A 13 -29.51 -39.97 9.01
CA VAL A 13 -28.09 -40.22 9.27
C VAL A 13 -27.63 -41.30 8.30
N LEU A 14 -26.66 -41.00 7.45
CA LEU A 14 -25.91 -42.02 6.71
C LEU A 14 -24.48 -42.02 7.22
N VAL A 15 -24.20 -43.07 8.00
CA VAL A 15 -22.85 -43.51 8.38
C VAL A 15 -22.31 -44.33 7.21
N LEU A 16 -21.16 -43.97 6.66
CA LEU A 16 -20.34 -44.84 5.85
C LEU A 16 -18.94 -44.94 6.44
N LEU A 17 -18.69 -46.15 6.88
CA LEU A 17 -17.41 -46.68 7.36
C LEU A 17 -16.48 -46.99 6.18
N GLY A 18 -15.18 -46.76 6.42
CA GLY A 18 -14.15 -47.66 5.89
C GLY A 18 -13.19 -47.10 4.88
N SER A 19 -11.97 -46.84 5.23
CA SER A 19 -10.82 -47.72 4.94
C SER A 19 -9.52 -46.96 5.23
N ALA A 20 -8.77 -47.49 6.18
CA ALA A 20 -7.39 -47.12 6.42
C ALA A 20 -6.50 -47.66 5.29
N ALA A 21 -5.71 -46.81 4.67
CA ALA A 21 -4.56 -47.23 3.89
C ALA A 21 -3.28 -46.71 4.56
N ALA A 22 -2.52 -47.64 5.08
CA ALA A 22 -1.18 -47.42 5.60
C ALA A 22 -0.24 -47.09 4.41
N ALA A 23 0.46 -45.99 4.48
CA ALA A 23 1.59 -45.67 3.59
C ALA A 23 2.88 -45.73 4.41
N SER A 24 3.74 -46.62 3.96
CA SER A 24 5.05 -46.97 4.53
C SER A 24 6.02 -45.79 4.46
N ALA A 25 6.67 -45.49 5.55
CA ALA A 25 7.83 -44.62 5.65
C ALA A 25 9.06 -45.32 5.05
N THR A 26 9.62 -44.78 3.98
CA THR A 26 10.96 -45.12 3.52
C THR A 26 11.93 -44.03 3.99
N ALA A 27 12.80 -44.45 4.91
CA ALA A 27 13.95 -43.68 5.35
C ALA A 27 14.96 -43.56 4.20
N ILE A 28 15.38 -42.35 3.83
CA ILE A 28 16.52 -42.11 2.95
C ILE A 28 17.67 -41.52 3.79
N ASN A 29 18.76 -42.24 3.72
CA ASN A 29 20.06 -42.06 4.34
C ASN A 29 20.69 -40.69 4.03
N LYS A 30 21.27 -40.07 5.05
CA LYS A 30 22.27 -39.00 4.93
C LYS A 30 23.57 -39.57 4.37
N SER A 31 24.01 -39.07 3.23
CA SER A 31 25.40 -39.16 2.80
C SER A 31 25.98 -37.74 2.73
N CYS A 32 26.95 -37.46 3.61
CA CYS A 32 27.91 -36.38 3.47
C CYS A 32 28.78 -36.62 2.24
N VAL A 33 28.86 -35.66 1.33
CA VAL A 33 29.91 -35.58 0.33
C VAL A 33 30.51 -34.18 0.40
N THR A 34 31.76 -34.13 0.84
CA THR A 34 32.70 -33.02 0.70
C THR A 34 33.27 -33.05 -0.70
N GLY A 35 33.37 -31.89 -1.37
CA GLY A 35 34.16 -31.89 -2.59
C GLY A 35 34.01 -30.63 -3.47
N SER A 36 34.97 -29.76 -3.36
CA SER A 36 35.73 -29.01 -4.37
C SER A 36 35.04 -28.07 -5.36
N ALA A 37 35.63 -26.89 -5.40
CA ALA A 37 35.47 -25.83 -6.37
C ALA A 37 35.56 -26.30 -7.83
N GLY A 38 34.58 -25.88 -8.64
CA GLY A 38 34.62 -25.98 -10.08
C GLY A 38 34.06 -24.73 -10.71
N ALA A 39 34.94 -23.93 -11.35
CA ALA A 39 34.55 -22.77 -12.13
C ALA A 39 33.82 -23.26 -13.39
N ALA A 40 32.56 -22.87 -13.58
CA ALA A 40 31.84 -23.07 -14.81
C ALA A 40 31.81 -21.76 -15.62
N VAL A 41 32.51 -21.75 -16.74
CA VAL A 41 32.42 -20.69 -17.76
C VAL A 41 31.19 -20.99 -18.62
N SER A 42 30.17 -20.12 -18.56
CA SER A 42 29.07 -20.16 -19.48
C SER A 42 29.26 -19.12 -20.59
N ILE A 43 29.35 -19.57 -21.83
CA ILE A 43 29.38 -18.74 -23.04
C ILE A 43 27.93 -18.39 -23.38
N GLY A 44 27.55 -17.13 -23.21
CA GLY A 44 26.24 -16.58 -23.57
C GLY A 44 26.28 -15.98 -24.97
N TYR A 45 25.36 -16.38 -25.84
CA TYR A 45 25.12 -15.74 -27.14
C TYR A 45 24.44 -14.38 -26.94
N GLY A 46 24.96 -13.37 -27.60
CA GLY A 46 24.53 -11.99 -27.48
C GLY A 46 23.24 -11.70 -28.24
N GLY A 47 22.46 -10.82 -27.63
CA GLY A 47 21.41 -10.03 -28.21
C GLY A 47 21.45 -8.66 -27.56
N ALA A 48 22.08 -7.69 -28.23
CA ALA A 48 22.16 -6.33 -27.75
C ALA A 48 20.83 -5.61 -27.98
N SER A 49 20.15 -5.20 -26.92
CA SER A 49 19.21 -4.09 -26.92
C SER A 49 19.66 -3.10 -25.85
N ALA A 50 20.20 -1.97 -26.30
CA ALA A 50 20.61 -0.87 -25.46
C ALA A 50 19.38 -0.12 -24.95
N GLY A 51 18.94 -0.46 -23.75
CA GLY A 51 18.09 0.38 -22.92
C GLY A 51 18.97 1.00 -21.85
N ALA A 52 19.34 2.27 -22.00
CA ALA A 52 20.05 3.03 -20.98
C ALA A 52 19.08 3.33 -19.83
N GLY A 53 18.85 2.34 -18.99
CA GLY A 53 18.36 2.53 -17.63
C GLY A 53 19.57 2.83 -16.77
N ALA A 54 19.79 4.09 -16.38
CA ALA A 54 20.73 4.43 -15.34
C ALA A 54 20.24 3.80 -14.03
N GLY A 55 20.62 2.55 -13.80
CA GLY A 55 20.45 1.89 -12.51
C GLY A 55 21.31 2.63 -11.50
N VAL A 56 20.69 3.50 -10.72
CA VAL A 56 21.32 4.02 -9.51
C VAL A 56 21.46 2.81 -8.58
N SER A 57 22.67 2.28 -8.51
CA SER A 57 23.05 1.34 -7.46
C SER A 57 22.82 2.07 -6.14
N LEU A 58 21.76 1.67 -5.43
CA LEU A 58 21.57 2.04 -4.04
C LEU A 58 22.68 1.34 -3.22
N GLY A 59 23.87 1.86 -3.29
CA GLY A 59 25.03 1.37 -2.58
C GLY A 59 24.96 1.70 -1.10
N GLY A 60 23.89 1.28 -0.43
CA GLY A 60 23.69 1.55 0.97
C GLY A 60 22.81 0.52 1.66
N ALA A 61 22.19 -0.40 0.92
CA ALA A 61 21.27 -1.40 1.48
C ALA A 61 21.89 -2.24 2.59
N ASP A 62 23.19 -2.43 2.53
CA ASP A 62 23.92 -3.23 3.52
C ASP A 62 24.56 -2.39 4.64
N ALA A 63 24.60 -1.08 4.54
CA ALA A 63 25.39 -0.24 5.42
C ALA A 63 24.95 -0.34 6.90
N TYR A 64 23.65 -0.23 7.20
CA TYR A 64 23.23 -0.41 8.59
C TYR A 64 22.70 -1.82 8.90
N ARG A 65 22.43 -2.67 7.94
CA ARG A 65 22.28 -4.12 8.17
C ARG A 65 23.60 -4.76 8.58
N MET A 66 24.72 -4.27 8.03
CA MET A 66 26.04 -4.82 8.26
C MET A 66 26.90 -4.09 9.30
N GLY A 67 26.44 -3.02 9.94
CA GLY A 67 27.26 -2.45 10.99
C GLY A 67 26.95 -1.04 11.49
N ALA A 68 26.40 -0.15 10.67
CA ALA A 68 26.20 1.24 11.11
C ALA A 68 24.98 1.43 12.03
N CYS A 69 23.86 0.72 11.77
CA CYS A 69 22.66 0.73 12.64
C CYS A 69 21.92 -0.61 12.61
N PRO A 70 22.46 -1.67 13.20
CA PRO A 70 21.91 -3.03 13.08
C PRO A 70 20.51 -3.19 13.69
N ARG A 71 20.10 -2.29 14.61
CA ARG A 71 18.79 -2.31 15.25
C ARG A 71 17.77 -1.36 14.62
N ALA A 72 18.09 -0.75 13.48
CA ALA A 72 17.19 0.23 12.88
C ALA A 72 15.78 -0.31 12.62
N GLU A 73 15.66 -1.46 11.97
CA GLU A 73 14.36 -2.09 11.68
C GLU A 73 13.62 -2.51 12.96
N GLU A 74 14.31 -2.97 14.00
CA GLU A 74 13.72 -3.31 15.30
C GLU A 74 13.11 -2.07 15.98
N ILE A 75 13.86 -0.96 16.00
CA ILE A 75 13.40 0.31 16.60
C ILE A 75 12.15 0.83 15.87
N VAL A 76 12.17 0.83 14.54
CA VAL A 76 11.02 1.28 13.74
C VAL A 76 9.81 0.39 14.02
N ARG A 77 9.97 -0.93 13.93
CA ARG A 77 8.89 -1.90 14.16
C ARG A 77 8.25 -1.72 15.53
N ALA A 78 9.04 -1.68 16.59
CA ALA A 78 8.52 -1.51 17.94
C ALA A 78 7.71 -0.22 18.12
N ALA A 79 8.13 0.88 17.48
CA ALA A 79 7.40 2.13 17.52
C ALA A 79 6.10 2.07 16.71
N VAL A 80 6.11 1.45 15.53
CA VAL A 80 4.92 1.25 14.68
C VAL A 80 3.91 0.36 15.40
N GLU A 81 4.32 -0.76 15.97
CA GLU A 81 3.45 -1.66 16.72
C GLU A 81 2.77 -0.94 17.90
N ARG A 82 3.51 -0.14 18.67
CA ARG A 82 2.92 0.69 19.74
C ARG A 82 1.90 1.69 19.19
N ALA A 83 2.20 2.35 18.08
CA ALA A 83 1.32 3.35 17.49
C ALA A 83 0.03 2.71 16.92
N VAL A 84 0.14 1.57 16.27
CA VAL A 84 -1.01 0.83 15.72
C VAL A 84 -1.86 0.22 16.83
N ALA A 85 -1.25 -0.29 17.90
CA ALA A 85 -1.98 -0.78 19.08
C ALA A 85 -2.78 0.34 19.78
N ALA A 86 -2.26 1.57 19.80
CA ALA A 86 -2.94 2.73 20.38
C ALA A 86 -4.04 3.29 19.45
N ASP A 87 -3.82 3.29 18.16
CA ASP A 87 -4.79 3.70 17.12
C ASP A 87 -4.60 2.83 15.87
N PRO A 88 -5.46 1.83 15.62
CA PRO A 88 -5.35 0.95 14.46
C PRO A 88 -5.34 1.70 13.11
N ARG A 89 -5.93 2.90 13.06
CA ARG A 89 -5.89 3.76 11.86
C ARG A 89 -4.48 4.27 11.54
N MET A 90 -3.56 4.19 12.50
CA MET A 90 -2.18 4.68 12.28
C MET A 90 -1.46 3.85 11.21
N ALA A 91 -1.78 2.57 11.05
CA ALA A 91 -1.23 1.73 9.99
C ALA A 91 -1.48 2.35 8.61
N ALA A 92 -2.73 2.67 8.29
CA ALA A 92 -3.08 3.35 7.03
C ALA A 92 -2.42 4.73 6.90
N SER A 93 -2.25 5.44 8.02
CA SER A 93 -1.65 6.78 8.03
C SER A 93 -0.17 6.74 7.65
N LEU A 94 0.60 5.82 8.22
CA LEU A 94 2.03 5.65 7.94
C LEU A 94 2.27 5.11 6.53
N LEU A 95 1.47 4.14 6.08
CA LEU A 95 1.51 3.63 4.71
C LEU A 95 1.26 4.76 3.70
N ARG A 96 0.25 5.60 3.96
CA ARG A 96 -0.08 6.73 3.10
C ARG A 96 1.00 7.82 3.09
N LEU A 97 1.67 8.09 4.20
CA LEU A 97 2.79 9.04 4.23
C LEU A 97 3.89 8.63 3.26
N HIS A 98 4.26 7.35 3.22
CA HIS A 98 5.27 6.85 2.30
C HIS A 98 4.82 6.98 0.83
N PHE A 99 3.56 6.68 0.52
CA PHE A 99 3.00 6.87 -0.81
C PHE A 99 3.05 8.34 -1.24
N HIS A 100 2.61 9.27 -0.38
CA HIS A 100 2.61 10.71 -0.67
C HIS A 100 4.02 11.27 -0.85
N ASP A 101 4.99 10.74 -0.11
CA ASP A 101 6.40 11.08 -0.30
C ASP A 101 6.88 10.64 -1.68
N CYS A 102 6.73 9.35 -1.99
CA CYS A 102 7.30 8.74 -3.19
C CYS A 102 6.73 9.33 -4.50
N PHE A 103 5.48 9.79 -4.52
CA PHE A 103 4.84 10.34 -5.72
C PHE A 103 5.20 11.80 -5.99
N VAL A 104 5.93 12.44 -5.08
CA VAL A 104 6.39 13.84 -5.22
C VAL A 104 7.92 13.85 -5.28
N ASN A 105 8.46 13.81 -6.49
CA ASN A 105 9.90 13.81 -6.78
C ASN A 105 10.68 12.55 -6.34
N GLY A 106 10.01 11.46 -5.97
CA GLY A 106 10.61 10.22 -5.47
C GLY A 106 10.63 10.15 -3.96
N CYS A 107 11.02 9.00 -3.41
CA CYS A 107 11.00 8.73 -1.98
C CYS A 107 12.17 9.42 -1.27
N ASP A 108 12.01 10.68 -0.89
CA ASP A 108 13.07 11.57 -0.38
C ASP A 108 12.75 12.26 0.95
N GLY A 109 11.65 11.87 1.60
CA GLY A 109 11.23 12.42 2.89
C GLY A 109 10.75 13.89 2.85
N SER A 110 10.55 14.46 1.65
CA SER A 110 10.17 15.87 1.50
C SER A 110 8.81 16.20 2.10
N VAL A 111 7.86 15.25 2.08
CA VAL A 111 6.53 15.40 2.68
C VAL A 111 6.57 15.71 4.19
N LEU A 112 7.67 15.38 4.85
CA LEU A 112 7.86 15.58 6.29
C LEU A 112 8.28 17.00 6.68
N LEU A 113 8.78 17.79 5.72
CA LEU A 113 9.27 19.15 5.98
C LEU A 113 8.11 20.09 6.37
N ASP A 114 8.35 20.90 7.40
CA ASP A 114 7.40 21.92 7.83
C ASP A 114 7.59 23.24 7.05
N ASP A 115 6.49 23.96 6.86
CA ASP A 115 6.52 25.30 6.28
C ASP A 115 7.29 26.27 7.20
N LYS A 116 8.10 27.14 6.59
CA LYS A 116 8.78 28.26 7.24
C LYS A 116 8.53 29.54 6.45
N ALA A 117 7.32 30.04 6.54
CA ALA A 117 6.93 31.25 5.81
C ALA A 117 7.81 32.45 6.19
N PRO A 118 8.21 33.34 5.28
CA PRO A 118 7.92 33.27 3.83
C PRO A 118 8.95 32.48 3.02
N PHE A 119 9.95 31.85 3.65
CA PHE A 119 11.18 31.37 3.00
C PHE A 119 11.07 29.93 2.46
N PHE A 120 10.17 29.11 3.02
CA PHE A 120 10.01 27.72 2.62
C PHE A 120 8.53 27.32 2.69
N VAL A 121 8.04 26.70 1.62
CA VAL A 121 6.72 26.11 1.53
C VAL A 121 6.88 24.63 1.25
N GLY A 122 6.44 23.80 2.21
CA GLY A 122 6.46 22.35 2.12
C GLY A 122 5.25 21.78 1.38
N GLU A 123 5.06 20.47 1.51
CA GLU A 123 3.99 19.74 0.83
C GLU A 123 2.74 19.56 1.71
N LYS A 124 2.83 19.79 3.02
CA LYS A 124 1.75 19.53 3.99
C LYS A 124 0.49 20.34 3.72
N THR A 125 0.64 21.54 3.14
CA THR A 125 -0.47 22.44 2.81
C THR A 125 -1.02 22.25 1.39
N ALA A 126 -0.45 21.32 0.60
CA ALA A 126 -1.02 20.91 -0.69
C ALA A 126 -2.44 20.34 -0.50
N GLY A 127 -3.31 20.55 -1.49
CA GLY A 127 -4.72 20.10 -1.42
C GLY A 127 -4.90 18.61 -1.04
N PRO A 128 -4.15 17.66 -1.63
CA PRO A 128 -4.24 16.24 -1.25
C PRO A 128 -3.77 15.94 0.18
N ASN A 129 -2.95 16.81 0.77
CA ASN A 129 -2.25 16.58 2.04
C ASN A 129 -2.92 17.32 3.21
N ALA A 130 -3.38 18.53 2.95
CA ALA A 130 -3.88 19.45 3.97
C ALA A 130 -5.00 18.83 4.79
N ASN A 131 -4.83 18.87 6.12
CA ASN A 131 -5.79 18.34 7.10
C ASN A 131 -6.13 16.84 6.90
N SER A 132 -5.35 16.07 6.14
CA SER A 132 -5.62 14.67 5.85
C SER A 132 -4.46 13.72 6.18
N LEU A 133 -3.21 14.15 6.07
CA LEU A 133 -2.05 13.38 6.49
C LEU A 133 -1.95 13.32 8.01
N ARG A 134 -1.50 12.17 8.53
CA ARG A 134 -1.33 11.87 9.96
C ARG A 134 -0.08 11.01 10.15
N GLY A 135 0.37 10.90 11.40
CA GLY A 135 1.48 10.02 11.79
C GLY A 135 2.85 10.71 11.77
N PHE A 136 2.89 12.00 11.55
CA PHE A 136 4.13 12.78 11.61
C PHE A 136 4.81 12.66 12.96
N GLU A 137 4.04 12.68 14.06
CA GLU A 137 4.52 12.53 15.44
C GLU A 137 5.11 11.14 15.70
N VAL A 138 4.60 10.11 15.01
CA VAL A 138 5.16 8.75 15.09
C VAL A 138 6.52 8.70 14.39
N VAL A 139 6.62 9.31 13.21
CA VAL A 139 7.90 9.43 12.48
C VAL A 139 8.92 10.21 13.31
N ASP A 140 8.53 11.30 13.96
CA ASP A 140 9.41 12.09 14.85
C ASP A 140 9.92 11.26 16.02
N ALA A 141 9.05 10.48 16.66
CA ALA A 141 9.43 9.60 17.76
C ALA A 141 10.40 8.50 17.31
N ILE A 142 10.12 7.87 16.17
CA ILE A 142 11.02 6.87 15.57
C ILE A 142 12.40 7.48 15.30
N LYS A 143 12.41 8.66 14.66
CA LYS A 143 13.66 9.34 14.31
C LYS A 143 14.46 9.70 15.54
N ALA A 144 13.82 10.18 16.59
CA ALA A 144 14.48 10.51 17.86
C ALA A 144 15.10 9.27 18.53
N GLU A 145 14.48 8.12 18.47
CA GLU A 145 15.05 6.85 18.98
C GLU A 145 16.24 6.39 18.11
N LEU A 146 16.14 6.50 16.80
CA LEU A 146 17.22 6.16 15.87
C LEU A 146 18.44 7.07 16.03
N GLU A 147 18.24 8.37 16.22
CA GLU A 147 19.35 9.32 16.44
C GLU A 147 20.08 9.08 17.76
N LYS A 148 19.41 8.52 18.78
CA LYS A 148 20.08 8.08 20.03
C LYS A 148 20.91 6.81 19.81
N ALA A 149 20.42 5.88 18.98
CA ALA A 149 21.06 4.59 18.76
C ALA A 149 22.20 4.67 17.75
N CYS A 150 22.01 5.41 16.67
CA CYS A 150 22.94 5.55 15.55
C CYS A 150 22.77 6.94 14.87
N PRO A 151 23.42 7.98 15.42
CA PRO A 151 23.27 9.34 14.92
C PRO A 151 23.57 9.48 13.43
N GLU A 152 22.78 10.27 12.73
CA GLU A 152 22.96 10.64 11.31
C GLU A 152 23.11 9.45 10.33
N THR A 153 22.54 8.29 10.70
CA THR A 153 22.70 7.06 9.90
C THR A 153 21.46 6.74 9.07
N VAL A 154 20.27 6.78 9.68
CA VAL A 154 19.01 6.40 9.03
C VAL A 154 18.26 7.63 8.56
N SER A 155 17.99 7.75 7.26
CA SER A 155 17.26 8.88 6.70
C SER A 155 15.78 8.85 7.08
N CYS A 156 15.11 9.99 7.02
CA CYS A 156 13.66 10.09 7.21
C CYS A 156 12.89 9.37 6.10
N ALA A 157 13.41 9.35 4.88
CA ALA A 157 12.88 8.58 3.77
C ALA A 157 12.91 7.06 4.04
N ASP A 158 14.00 6.56 4.64
CA ASP A 158 14.08 5.15 5.03
C ASP A 158 13.16 4.83 6.22
N VAL A 159 13.01 5.76 7.17
CA VAL A 159 12.02 5.62 8.25
C VAL A 159 10.61 5.45 7.68
N LEU A 160 10.21 6.25 6.70
CA LEU A 160 8.90 6.13 6.04
C LEU A 160 8.73 4.77 5.37
N ALA A 161 9.73 4.31 4.63
CA ALA A 161 9.66 3.04 3.91
C ALA A 161 9.55 1.82 4.84
N ILE A 162 10.34 1.81 5.93
CA ILE A 162 10.31 0.73 6.92
C ILE A 162 9.00 0.78 7.71
N ALA A 163 8.55 1.98 8.14
CA ALA A 163 7.30 2.15 8.86
C ALA A 163 6.08 1.75 8.03
N ALA A 164 6.08 2.00 6.72
CA ALA A 164 5.03 1.55 5.81
C ALA A 164 4.94 0.02 5.76
N ARG A 165 6.07 -0.70 5.62
CA ARG A 165 6.12 -2.17 5.68
C ARG A 165 5.61 -2.70 7.01
N ASP A 166 6.12 -2.15 8.12
CA ASP A 166 5.76 -2.61 9.46
C ASP A 166 4.27 -2.33 9.78
N SER A 167 3.71 -1.25 9.25
CA SER A 167 2.29 -0.93 9.34
C SER A 167 1.40 -1.97 8.64
N VAL A 168 1.78 -2.42 7.45
CA VAL A 168 1.09 -3.48 6.71
C VAL A 168 1.14 -4.78 7.48
N VAL A 169 2.33 -5.17 7.98
CA VAL A 169 2.51 -6.38 8.79
C VAL A 169 1.69 -6.32 10.08
N ALA A 170 1.71 -5.19 10.80
CA ALA A 170 0.94 -5.01 12.03
C ALA A 170 -0.58 -5.08 11.80
N SER A 171 -1.04 -4.90 10.58
CA SER A 171 -2.45 -5.01 10.18
C SER A 171 -2.82 -6.38 9.59
N GLY A 172 -1.88 -7.35 9.52
CA GLY A 172 -2.11 -8.70 9.00
C GLY A 172 -1.72 -8.90 7.53
N GLY A 173 -1.16 -7.89 6.88
CA GLY A 173 -0.73 -7.95 5.48
C GLY A 173 0.66 -8.55 5.28
N PRO A 174 1.14 -8.58 4.02
CA PRO A 174 2.41 -9.18 3.65
C PRO A 174 3.61 -8.39 4.15
N SER A 175 4.73 -9.07 4.29
CA SER A 175 6.04 -8.47 4.56
C SER A 175 6.90 -8.48 3.29
N TRP A 176 7.80 -7.51 3.19
CA TRP A 176 8.83 -7.47 2.14
C TRP A 176 10.14 -6.92 2.68
N GLN A 177 11.22 -7.21 1.99
CA GLN A 177 12.52 -6.65 2.34
C GLN A 177 12.61 -5.19 1.87
N VAL A 178 12.65 -4.24 2.80
CA VAL A 178 12.80 -2.82 2.47
C VAL A 178 14.25 -2.55 2.07
N GLU A 179 14.43 -1.99 0.88
CA GLU A 179 15.73 -1.43 0.49
C GLU A 179 15.93 -0.10 1.22
N VAL A 180 17.12 0.12 1.72
CA VAL A 180 17.50 1.29 2.52
C VAL A 180 18.71 2.02 1.89
N GLY A 181 18.97 3.24 2.34
CA GLY A 181 20.09 4.07 1.82
C GLY A 181 19.60 5.30 1.05
N ARG A 182 18.28 5.60 1.13
CA ARG A 182 17.71 6.86 0.61
C ARG A 182 18.32 8.04 1.32
N LYS A 183 18.33 9.17 0.64
CA LYS A 183 18.71 10.47 1.22
C LYS A 183 17.48 11.36 1.31
N ASP A 184 17.46 12.17 2.35
CA ASP A 184 16.41 13.16 2.57
C ASP A 184 16.63 14.39 1.68
N SER A 185 15.59 14.87 1.04
CA SER A 185 15.62 16.10 0.25
C SER A 185 15.81 17.33 1.12
N ARG A 186 16.43 18.35 0.54
CA ARG A 186 16.54 19.70 1.12
C ARG A 186 15.47 20.66 0.62
N THR A 187 14.60 20.18 -0.24
CA THR A 187 13.51 20.94 -0.87
C THR A 187 12.22 20.15 -0.78
N ALA A 188 11.10 20.83 -1.04
CA ALA A 188 9.78 20.23 -1.15
C ALA A 188 9.04 20.85 -2.33
N SER A 189 7.97 20.21 -2.80
CA SER A 189 7.22 20.69 -3.96
C SER A 189 5.72 20.71 -3.70
N LEU A 190 5.20 21.82 -3.23
CA LEU A 190 3.76 22.05 -3.11
C LEU A 190 3.03 21.81 -4.44
N GLN A 191 3.61 22.30 -5.55
CA GLN A 191 3.05 22.11 -6.88
C GLN A 191 3.12 20.66 -7.31
N GLY A 192 4.22 19.96 -7.04
CA GLY A 192 4.37 18.52 -7.29
C GLY A 192 3.31 17.72 -6.54
N ALA A 193 3.08 17.99 -5.27
CA ALA A 193 2.04 17.34 -4.47
C ALA A 193 0.64 17.58 -5.06
N ASN A 194 0.31 18.79 -5.49
CA ASN A 194 -0.98 19.09 -6.13
C ASN A 194 -1.15 18.40 -7.48
N ASN A 195 -0.07 18.27 -8.27
CA ASN A 195 -0.16 17.81 -9.66
C ASN A 195 0.05 16.30 -9.80
N ASN A 196 0.94 15.68 -9.00
CA ASN A 196 1.37 14.30 -9.21
C ASN A 196 0.51 13.29 -8.45
N LEU A 197 0.04 13.64 -7.26
CA LEU A 197 -0.79 12.73 -6.47
C LEU A 197 -2.09 12.38 -7.20
N PRO A 198 -2.48 11.10 -7.28
CA PRO A 198 -3.77 10.68 -7.84
C PRO A 198 -4.94 11.25 -7.03
N ALA A 199 -5.94 11.80 -7.70
CA ALA A 199 -7.12 12.31 -7.02
C ALA A 199 -8.14 11.19 -6.77
N PRO A 200 -8.89 11.24 -5.66
CA PRO A 200 -9.91 10.23 -5.30
C PRO A 200 -11.10 10.19 -6.28
N THR A 201 -11.18 11.16 -7.18
CA THR A 201 -12.20 11.26 -8.22
C THR A 201 -11.70 10.85 -9.61
N SER A 202 -10.43 10.40 -9.72
CA SER A 202 -9.82 10.06 -10.99
C SER A 202 -10.41 8.78 -11.59
N GLY A 203 -10.66 8.78 -12.90
CA GLY A 203 -10.95 7.56 -13.65
C GLY A 203 -9.69 6.75 -13.95
N VAL A 204 -9.85 5.48 -14.36
CA VAL A 204 -8.76 4.51 -14.57
C VAL A 204 -7.66 5.03 -15.50
N ALA A 205 -8.01 5.63 -16.63
CA ALA A 205 -6.99 6.16 -17.56
C ALA A 205 -6.08 7.20 -16.91
N THR A 206 -6.65 8.09 -16.09
CA THR A 206 -5.89 9.10 -15.33
C THR A 206 -5.01 8.46 -14.27
N LEU A 207 -5.52 7.46 -13.54
CA LEU A 207 -4.77 6.71 -12.52
C LEU A 207 -3.57 6.03 -13.16
N VAL A 208 -3.77 5.26 -14.23
CA VAL A 208 -2.70 4.58 -14.96
C VAL A 208 -1.66 5.58 -15.46
N GLN A 209 -2.09 6.73 -16.00
CA GLN A 209 -1.16 7.75 -16.47
C GLN A 209 -0.32 8.34 -15.34
N LYS A 210 -0.93 8.62 -14.16
CA LYS A 210 -0.23 9.12 -12.98
C LYS A 210 0.85 8.15 -12.49
N PHE A 211 0.53 6.86 -12.44
CA PHE A 211 1.48 5.82 -12.06
C PHE A 211 2.60 5.66 -13.10
N ARG A 212 2.26 5.67 -14.40
CA ARG A 212 3.26 5.65 -15.48
C ARG A 212 4.21 6.84 -15.45
N ASN A 213 3.72 8.02 -15.09
CA ASN A 213 4.55 9.23 -14.99
C ASN A 213 5.69 9.08 -13.96
N VAL A 214 5.52 8.25 -12.95
CA VAL A 214 6.55 7.94 -11.96
C VAL A 214 7.23 6.60 -12.22
N GLY A 215 6.91 5.91 -13.33
CA GLY A 215 7.57 4.66 -13.74
C GLY A 215 6.93 3.38 -13.19
N LEU A 216 5.71 3.47 -12.67
CA LEU A 216 4.92 2.33 -12.19
C LEU A 216 3.93 1.87 -13.27
N SER A 217 3.66 0.56 -13.30
CA SER A 217 2.73 -0.04 -14.26
C SER A 217 1.26 0.08 -13.82
N ALA A 218 0.32 -0.28 -14.71
CA ALA A 218 -1.08 -0.40 -14.35
C ALA A 218 -1.31 -1.53 -13.32
N LYS A 219 -0.55 -2.61 -13.39
CA LYS A 219 -0.56 -3.68 -12.37
C LYS A 219 -0.16 -3.12 -11.00
N ASP A 220 0.90 -2.28 -10.93
CA ASP A 220 1.29 -1.62 -9.69
C ASP A 220 0.18 -0.71 -9.17
N MET A 221 -0.49 0.02 -10.05
CA MET A 221 -1.62 0.87 -9.69
C MET A 221 -2.75 0.06 -9.05
N VAL A 222 -3.16 -1.07 -9.65
CA VAL A 222 -4.22 -1.92 -9.09
C VAL A 222 -3.78 -2.52 -7.76
N ALA A 223 -2.58 -3.10 -7.68
CA ALA A 223 -2.08 -3.72 -6.46
C ALA A 223 -1.94 -2.71 -5.30
N LEU A 224 -1.36 -1.53 -5.55
CA LEU A 224 -1.19 -0.49 -4.53
C LEU A 224 -2.52 0.15 -4.11
N SER A 225 -3.54 0.18 -4.98
CA SER A 225 -4.89 0.61 -4.60
C SER A 225 -5.50 -0.27 -3.50
N GLY A 226 -5.09 -1.55 -3.40
CA GLY A 226 -5.47 -2.46 -2.34
C GLY A 226 -5.10 -2.00 -0.92
N ALA A 227 -4.20 -1.02 -0.77
CA ALA A 227 -3.95 -0.33 0.50
C ALA A 227 -5.22 0.28 1.11
N HIS A 228 -6.25 0.53 0.29
CA HIS A 228 -7.55 1.01 0.74
C HIS A 228 -8.41 -0.05 1.44
N THR A 229 -7.89 -1.26 1.66
CA THR A 229 -8.49 -2.22 2.59
C THR A 229 -8.42 -1.75 4.05
N ILE A 230 -7.57 -0.75 4.37
CA ILE A 230 -7.50 -0.12 5.69
C ILE A 230 -7.60 1.41 5.59
N GLY A 231 -8.08 2.04 6.66
CA GLY A 231 -8.11 3.50 6.75
C GLY A 231 -9.51 4.11 6.57
N LYS A 232 -9.52 5.44 6.47
CA LYS A 232 -10.76 6.23 6.37
C LYS A 232 -10.61 7.40 5.42
N ALA A 233 -11.73 7.77 4.77
CA ALA A 233 -11.84 8.98 3.97
C ALA A 233 -12.94 9.90 4.51
N ARG A 234 -12.80 11.22 4.25
CA ARG A 234 -13.81 12.22 4.63
C ARG A 234 -14.96 12.21 3.63
N CYS A 235 -16.17 12.51 4.10
CA CYS A 235 -17.35 12.64 3.27
C CYS A 235 -17.14 13.56 2.05
N THR A 236 -16.41 14.65 2.20
CA THR A 236 -16.08 15.53 1.07
C THR A 236 -15.31 14.85 -0.04
N THR A 237 -14.52 13.82 0.27
CA THR A 237 -13.66 13.12 -0.69
C THR A 237 -14.46 12.22 -1.64
N PHE A 238 -15.60 11.72 -1.19
CA PHE A 238 -16.48 10.82 -1.97
C PHE A 238 -17.89 11.38 -2.18
N SER A 239 -18.07 12.69 -2.02
CA SER A 239 -19.37 13.36 -2.24
C SER A 239 -19.96 13.09 -3.63
N ALA A 240 -19.12 12.91 -4.66
CA ALA A 240 -19.56 12.54 -6.00
C ALA A 240 -20.26 11.17 -6.04
N ARG A 241 -19.81 10.20 -5.24
CA ARG A 241 -20.47 8.89 -5.07
C ARG A 241 -21.85 9.06 -4.47
N LEU A 242 -21.99 9.93 -3.45
CA LEU A 242 -23.28 10.21 -2.80
C LEU A 242 -24.29 10.86 -3.78
N ALA A 243 -23.78 11.56 -4.80
CA ALA A 243 -24.58 12.13 -5.89
C ALA A 243 -24.85 11.16 -7.05
N GLY A 244 -24.46 9.87 -6.90
CA GLY A 244 -24.72 8.84 -7.92
C GLY A 244 -23.65 8.75 -9.01
N VAL A 245 -22.52 9.46 -8.90
CA VAL A 245 -21.40 9.34 -9.84
C VAL A 245 -20.65 8.03 -9.58
N GLY A 246 -20.52 7.19 -10.62
CA GLY A 246 -19.85 5.89 -10.53
C GLY A 246 -20.73 4.77 -9.96
N VAL A 247 -22.03 4.98 -9.84
CA VAL A 247 -23.01 3.89 -9.59
C VAL A 247 -23.05 3.02 -10.84
N SER A 248 -22.85 1.72 -10.69
CA SER A 248 -22.92 0.80 -11.81
C SER A 248 -24.33 0.80 -12.41
N ALA A 249 -24.43 0.78 -13.74
CA ALA A 249 -25.72 0.70 -14.45
C ALA A 249 -26.48 -0.61 -14.12
N SER A 250 -25.84 -1.58 -13.48
CA SER A 250 -26.44 -2.84 -13.03
C SER A 250 -27.36 -2.69 -11.82
N GLY A 251 -27.38 -1.54 -11.12
CA GLY A 251 -28.31 -1.25 -10.03
C GLY A 251 -28.37 -2.34 -8.96
N ALA A 252 -27.24 -2.94 -8.60
CA ALA A 252 -27.21 -3.97 -7.57
C ALA A 252 -27.78 -3.41 -6.26
N LEU A 253 -28.67 -4.17 -5.61
CA LEU A 253 -29.30 -3.77 -4.34
C LEU A 253 -28.27 -3.42 -3.24
N GLY A 254 -27.06 -4.01 -3.33
CA GLY A 254 -25.93 -3.70 -2.47
C GLY A 254 -25.48 -2.24 -2.57
N ASP A 255 -25.26 -1.73 -3.78
CA ASP A 255 -24.88 -0.34 -4.04
C ASP A 255 -25.79 0.68 -3.37
N LEU A 256 -27.11 0.46 -3.42
CA LEU A 256 -28.08 1.39 -2.86
C LEU A 256 -28.06 1.43 -1.33
N ALA A 257 -27.98 0.28 -0.68
CA ALA A 257 -27.91 0.20 0.78
C ALA A 257 -26.61 0.82 1.31
N PHE A 258 -25.49 0.54 0.64
CA PHE A 258 -24.19 1.14 0.94
C PHE A 258 -24.25 2.67 0.82
N LEU A 259 -24.72 3.19 -0.32
CA LEU A 259 -24.84 4.63 -0.53
C LEU A 259 -25.76 5.31 0.47
N GLN A 260 -26.88 4.69 0.84
CA GLN A 260 -27.78 5.20 1.86
C GLN A 260 -27.09 5.29 3.23
N SER A 261 -26.32 4.29 3.61
CA SER A 261 -25.54 4.30 4.86
C SER A 261 -24.53 5.44 4.90
N LEU A 262 -23.83 5.68 3.78
CA LEU A 262 -22.90 6.80 3.64
C LEU A 262 -23.62 8.15 3.66
N GLN A 263 -24.78 8.28 3.02
CA GLN A 263 -25.58 9.50 3.06
C GLN A 263 -25.99 9.83 4.49
N GLN A 264 -26.43 8.84 5.28
CA GLN A 264 -26.75 9.01 6.70
C GLN A 264 -25.53 9.44 7.52
N LEU A 265 -24.37 8.80 7.32
CA LEU A 265 -23.12 9.14 8.00
C LEU A 265 -22.70 10.59 7.71
N CYS A 266 -22.84 11.01 6.45
CA CYS A 266 -22.38 12.33 6.00
C CYS A 266 -23.40 13.44 6.26
N ALA A 267 -24.68 13.11 6.53
CA ALA A 267 -25.71 14.07 6.83
C ALA A 267 -25.38 14.84 8.14
N GLY A 268 -25.46 16.15 8.11
CA GLY A 268 -25.25 16.97 9.30
C GLY A 268 -23.80 17.17 9.74
N SER A 269 -22.83 16.55 9.08
CA SER A 269 -21.39 16.63 9.43
C SER A 269 -20.64 17.73 8.70
N ALA A 270 -21.29 18.52 7.86
CA ALA A 270 -20.64 19.46 6.92
C ALA A 270 -19.48 18.84 6.13
N GLY A 271 -19.57 17.54 5.86
CA GLY A 271 -18.57 16.77 5.12
C GLY A 271 -17.35 16.34 5.95
N SER A 272 -17.30 16.62 7.24
CA SER A 272 -16.15 16.30 8.12
C SER A 272 -16.14 14.86 8.62
N ALA A 273 -17.28 14.15 8.60
CA ALA A 273 -17.37 12.75 9.02
C ALA A 273 -16.44 11.85 8.19
N LEU A 274 -16.01 10.76 8.81
CA LEU A 274 -15.05 9.80 8.26
C LEU A 274 -15.75 8.46 8.04
N ALA A 275 -15.77 7.97 6.80
CA ALA A 275 -16.15 6.62 6.45
C ALA A 275 -14.93 5.70 6.37
N HIS A 276 -15.07 4.43 6.72
CA HIS A 276 -14.06 3.41 6.45
C HIS A 276 -13.95 3.17 4.95
N LEU A 277 -12.73 2.98 4.45
CA LEU A 277 -12.48 2.60 3.05
C LEU A 277 -12.95 1.16 2.80
N ASP A 278 -12.81 0.31 3.81
CA ASP A 278 -13.38 -1.03 3.88
C ASP A 278 -14.30 -1.13 5.10
N LEU A 279 -15.58 -1.48 4.86
CA LEU A 279 -16.57 -1.62 5.94
C LEU A 279 -16.55 -3.01 6.58
N ALA A 280 -16.10 -4.04 5.87
CA ALA A 280 -16.13 -5.41 6.35
C ALA A 280 -14.98 -5.69 7.32
N THR A 281 -13.76 -5.29 6.95
CA THR A 281 -12.52 -5.54 7.72
C THR A 281 -11.69 -4.26 7.90
N PRO A 282 -12.23 -3.21 8.53
CA PRO A 282 -11.71 -1.84 8.46
C PRO A 282 -10.30 -1.61 9.04
N ALA A 283 -9.75 -2.58 9.76
CA ALA A 283 -8.43 -2.53 10.38
C ALA A 283 -7.54 -3.75 10.03
N THR A 284 -8.01 -4.63 9.17
CA THR A 284 -7.26 -5.81 8.71
C THR A 284 -6.78 -5.59 7.27
N PHE A 285 -5.49 -5.77 7.05
CA PHE A 285 -4.94 -5.72 5.70
C PHE A 285 -5.19 -7.06 4.99
N ASP A 286 -6.19 -7.09 4.11
CA ASP A 286 -6.61 -8.28 3.37
C ASP A 286 -7.10 -7.91 1.96
N ASN A 287 -7.69 -8.85 1.24
CA ASN A 287 -8.21 -8.62 -0.11
C ASN A 287 -9.68 -8.18 -0.15
N GLN A 288 -10.29 -7.87 0.98
CA GLN A 288 -11.70 -7.48 1.06
C GLN A 288 -12.02 -6.23 0.23
N TYR A 289 -11.05 -5.32 0.11
CA TYR A 289 -11.16 -4.16 -0.77
C TYR A 289 -11.63 -4.54 -2.18
N TYR A 290 -11.02 -5.55 -2.81
CA TYR A 290 -11.39 -5.98 -4.16
C TYR A 290 -12.75 -6.66 -4.21
N ILE A 291 -13.12 -7.42 -3.17
CA ILE A 291 -14.44 -8.01 -3.03
C ILE A 291 -15.51 -6.90 -2.97
N ASN A 292 -15.25 -5.86 -2.20
CA ASN A 292 -16.14 -4.68 -2.12
C ASN A 292 -16.27 -3.97 -3.47
N LEU A 293 -15.18 -3.86 -4.26
CA LEU A 293 -15.26 -3.27 -5.61
C LEU A 293 -16.18 -4.08 -6.54
N LEU A 294 -16.10 -5.42 -6.50
CA LEU A 294 -16.95 -6.30 -7.30
C LEU A 294 -18.42 -6.21 -6.88
N SER A 295 -18.69 -5.91 -5.61
CA SER A 295 -20.04 -5.72 -5.07
C SER A 295 -20.59 -4.30 -5.29
N GLY A 296 -19.78 -3.37 -5.85
CA GLY A 296 -20.19 -1.97 -6.03
C GLY A 296 -19.94 -1.08 -4.81
N ASP A 297 -19.34 -1.61 -3.75
CA ASP A 297 -19.18 -0.96 -2.44
C ASP A 297 -17.85 -0.19 -2.30
N GLY A 298 -17.15 0.10 -3.40
CA GLY A 298 -15.98 0.96 -3.40
C GLY A 298 -16.32 2.36 -2.89
N LEU A 299 -15.56 2.86 -1.89
CA LEU A 299 -15.89 4.14 -1.27
C LEU A 299 -15.60 5.33 -2.19
N LEU A 300 -14.40 5.39 -2.77
CA LEU A 300 -13.99 6.51 -3.63
C LEU A 300 -14.45 6.27 -5.07
N PRO A 301 -14.77 7.33 -5.83
CA PRO A 301 -14.96 7.21 -7.28
C PRO A 301 -13.79 6.52 -7.98
N SER A 302 -12.56 6.81 -7.60
CA SER A 302 -11.35 6.18 -8.13
C SER A 302 -11.26 4.68 -7.83
N ASP A 303 -11.75 4.24 -6.67
CA ASP A 303 -11.79 2.82 -6.31
C ASP A 303 -12.78 2.07 -7.17
N GLN A 304 -14.03 2.53 -7.19
CA GLN A 304 -15.09 1.87 -7.96
C GLN A 304 -14.81 1.84 -9.46
N ALA A 305 -14.10 2.85 -9.98
CA ALA A 305 -13.71 2.90 -11.38
C ALA A 305 -12.87 1.69 -11.81
N LEU A 306 -12.08 1.09 -10.90
CA LEU A 306 -11.23 -0.08 -11.21
C LEU A 306 -12.07 -1.30 -11.62
N ALA A 307 -13.17 -1.56 -10.93
CA ALA A 307 -14.08 -2.68 -11.27
C ALA A 307 -14.92 -2.39 -12.52
N SER A 308 -15.18 -1.11 -12.82
CA SER A 308 -16.03 -0.69 -13.94
C SER A 308 -15.27 -0.59 -15.27
N SER A 309 -13.99 -0.87 -15.30
CA SER A 309 -13.10 -0.70 -16.47
C SER A 309 -13.19 -1.85 -17.49
N ALA A 310 -14.12 -2.80 -17.32
CA ALA A 310 -14.38 -3.88 -18.28
C ALA A 310 -14.78 -3.28 -19.65
N GLY A 311 -13.84 -3.17 -20.56
CA GLY A 311 -14.05 -2.55 -21.89
C GLY A 311 -12.94 -1.57 -22.28
N VAL A 312 -12.06 -1.18 -21.36
CA VAL A 312 -10.89 -0.33 -21.64
C VAL A 312 -9.72 -1.13 -22.19
N ALA A 313 -9.79 -2.46 -22.15
CA ALA A 313 -8.78 -3.38 -22.71
C ALA A 313 -8.47 -3.14 -24.21
N ALA A 314 -9.39 -2.53 -24.98
CA ALA A 314 -9.18 -2.19 -26.39
C ALA A 314 -8.17 -1.07 -26.65
N SER A 315 -7.70 -0.37 -25.61
CA SER A 315 -6.82 0.81 -25.73
C SER A 315 -5.38 0.57 -25.25
N GLY A 316 -4.93 -0.71 -25.10
CA GLY A 316 -3.57 -1.01 -24.62
C GLY A 316 -3.35 -0.71 -23.12
N LEU A 317 -4.43 -0.52 -22.38
CA LEU A 317 -4.41 -0.59 -20.91
C LEU A 317 -4.44 -2.07 -20.52
N ASP A 318 -3.59 -2.45 -19.57
CA ASP A 318 -3.62 -3.77 -18.96
C ASP A 318 -5.04 -4.07 -18.45
N ASP A 319 -5.42 -5.32 -18.33
CA ASP A 319 -6.76 -5.73 -17.86
C ASP A 319 -6.93 -5.41 -16.36
N VAL A 320 -7.27 -4.15 -16.07
CA VAL A 320 -7.46 -3.64 -14.71
C VAL A 320 -8.60 -4.35 -14.00
N ALA A 321 -9.74 -4.59 -14.68
CA ALA A 321 -10.89 -5.27 -14.10
C ALA A 321 -10.60 -6.76 -13.85
N GLY A 322 -9.84 -7.40 -14.74
CA GLY A 322 -9.38 -8.77 -14.54
C GLY A 322 -8.43 -8.91 -13.35
N LEU A 323 -7.54 -7.93 -13.12
CA LEU A 323 -6.69 -7.90 -11.91
C LEU A 323 -7.52 -7.70 -10.64
N VAL A 324 -8.53 -6.82 -10.64
CA VAL A 324 -9.46 -6.65 -9.51
C VAL A 324 -10.14 -7.97 -9.18
N ALA A 325 -10.66 -8.68 -10.20
CA ALA A 325 -11.29 -9.98 -10.01
C ALA A 325 -10.29 -11.02 -9.48
N ALA A 326 -9.08 -11.10 -10.05
CA ALA A 326 -8.05 -12.03 -9.60
C ALA A 326 -7.69 -11.83 -8.14
N TYR A 327 -7.46 -10.59 -7.71
CA TYR A 327 -7.13 -10.27 -6.31
C TYR A 327 -8.30 -10.50 -5.35
N ALA A 328 -9.55 -10.33 -5.80
CA ALA A 328 -10.73 -10.66 -4.99
C ALA A 328 -10.82 -12.15 -4.68
N PHE A 329 -10.39 -13.03 -5.62
CA PHE A 329 -10.44 -14.48 -5.46
C PHE A 329 -9.17 -15.08 -4.84
N ASP A 330 -8.03 -14.40 -4.96
CA ASP A 330 -6.72 -14.91 -4.49
C ASP A 330 -5.98 -13.83 -3.67
N ALA A 331 -6.12 -13.91 -2.36
CA ALA A 331 -5.44 -13.02 -1.43
C ALA A 331 -3.91 -13.18 -1.47
N SER A 332 -3.39 -14.39 -1.78
CA SER A 332 -1.95 -14.63 -1.87
C SER A 332 -1.37 -13.91 -3.08
N LEU A 333 -2.04 -14.00 -4.23
CA LEU A 333 -1.65 -13.26 -5.44
C LEU A 333 -1.64 -11.74 -5.19
N PHE A 334 -2.66 -11.22 -4.50
CA PHE A 334 -2.69 -9.81 -4.10
C PHE A 334 -1.48 -9.46 -3.23
N PHE A 335 -1.20 -10.24 -2.21
CA PHE A 335 -0.11 -9.96 -1.27
C PHE A 335 1.27 -9.97 -1.95
N ASP A 336 1.52 -10.92 -2.83
CA ASP A 336 2.78 -11.01 -3.59
C ASP A 336 2.96 -9.81 -4.52
N ASP A 337 1.91 -9.43 -5.23
CA ASP A 337 1.92 -8.29 -6.14
C ASP A 337 1.98 -6.95 -5.40
N PHE A 338 1.31 -6.83 -4.25
CA PHE A 338 1.40 -5.65 -3.38
C PHE A 338 2.83 -5.46 -2.85
N ALA A 339 3.43 -6.50 -2.27
CA ALA A 339 4.80 -6.45 -1.77
C ALA A 339 5.80 -6.07 -2.88
N SER A 340 5.65 -6.68 -4.06
CA SER A 340 6.47 -6.36 -5.24
C SER A 340 6.27 -4.92 -5.73
N SER A 341 5.04 -4.41 -5.68
CA SER A 341 4.71 -3.03 -6.09
C SER A 341 5.22 -2.01 -5.06
N MET A 342 5.17 -2.33 -3.76
CA MET A 342 5.76 -1.51 -2.71
C MET A 342 7.28 -1.39 -2.85
N LEU A 343 7.96 -2.47 -3.24
CA LEU A 343 9.39 -2.43 -3.56
C LEU A 343 9.66 -1.50 -4.75
N ARG A 344 8.90 -1.60 -5.84
CA ARG A 344 9.06 -0.73 -7.01
C ARG A 344 8.78 0.73 -6.66
N MET A 345 7.72 1.01 -5.89
CA MET A 345 7.43 2.36 -5.42
C MET A 345 8.56 2.91 -4.54
N GLY A 346 9.08 2.10 -3.62
CA GLY A 346 10.20 2.49 -2.75
C GLY A 346 11.52 2.78 -3.50
N ARG A 347 11.63 2.37 -4.76
CA ARG A 347 12.76 2.65 -5.67
C ARG A 347 12.62 3.94 -6.48
N LEU A 348 11.50 4.65 -6.34
CA LEU A 348 11.33 5.93 -7.02
C LEU A 348 12.36 6.92 -6.47
N ALA A 349 13.35 7.21 -7.31
CA ALA A 349 14.48 8.04 -6.93
C ALA A 349 14.20 9.51 -7.23
N PRO A 350 14.73 10.44 -6.42
CA PRO A 350 14.77 11.85 -6.77
C PRO A 350 15.48 12.08 -8.10
N GLY A 351 15.13 13.16 -8.80
CA GLY A 351 15.75 13.51 -10.08
C GLY A 351 17.28 13.55 -9.97
N ALA A 352 17.97 13.23 -11.08
CA ALA A 352 19.42 13.24 -11.15
C ALA A 352 20.01 14.59 -10.70
N GLY A 353 21.00 14.57 -9.84
CA GLY A 353 21.68 15.78 -9.33
C GLY A 353 21.08 16.38 -8.05
N THR A 354 20.03 15.80 -7.50
CA THR A 354 19.47 16.24 -6.20
C THR A 354 20.41 15.80 -5.07
N ALA A 355 21.12 16.76 -4.47
CA ALA A 355 21.94 16.48 -3.29
C ALA A 355 21.02 16.28 -2.08
N GLY A 356 21.07 15.08 -1.49
CA GLY A 356 20.34 14.76 -0.28
C GLY A 356 21.23 14.73 0.96
N GLU A 357 20.60 14.63 2.13
CA GLU A 357 21.26 14.52 3.43
C GLU A 357 20.64 13.38 4.26
N VAL A 358 21.12 13.18 5.48
CA VAL A 358 20.40 12.42 6.52
C VAL A 358 19.97 13.44 7.57
N ARG A 359 18.69 13.79 7.58
CA ARG A 359 18.17 14.78 8.54
C ARG A 359 18.19 14.21 9.95
N ARG A 360 18.58 15.03 10.93
CA ARG A 360 18.48 14.70 12.36
C ARG A 360 17.06 14.87 12.89
N ASN A 361 16.33 15.77 12.29
CA ASN A 361 14.92 16.04 12.55
C ASN A 361 14.19 16.04 11.22
N CYS A 362 13.18 15.18 11.05
CA CYS A 362 12.49 15.03 9.79
C CYS A 362 11.71 16.27 9.35
N ARG A 363 11.45 17.21 10.26
CA ARG A 363 10.66 18.43 10.01
C ARG A 363 11.46 19.56 9.38
N VAL A 364 12.78 19.49 9.43
CA VAL A 364 13.66 20.60 9.01
C VAL A 364 14.91 20.08 8.30
N VAL A 365 15.41 20.87 7.38
CA VAL A 365 16.73 20.67 6.76
C VAL A 365 17.81 20.95 7.81
N ASN A 366 18.92 20.16 7.83
CA ASN A 366 20.03 20.31 8.78
C ASN A 366 20.73 21.66 8.67
#